data_129059213dbce3928d55669c9d4d771e
#
_entry.id   129059213dbce3928d55669c9d4d771e
#
_cell.length_a   1.000
_cell.length_b   1.000
_cell.length_c   1.000
_cell.angle_alpha   90.00
_cell.angle_beta   90.00
_cell.angle_gamma   90.00
#
_symmetry.space_group_name_H-M   'P 1'
#
loop_
_entity.id
_entity.type
_entity.pdbx_description
1 polymer ?
#
loop_
_entity_poly.entity_id
_entity_poly.type
_entity_poly.pdbx_seq_one_letter_code
_entity_poly.pdbx_strand_id
1 'polypeptide(L)'
;MFAKKINRRIIFTVLFMIFLFVLIVGKVFYIQVFSYRKLESLADDLWSRNLPIAADRGLILDRNGIVLADNITTVSLVLIPSQIVNKEEVSKTLAEILNVSYDEIYEHVSKNVSIERVHPEGRGLSYDIADRISSYHYDGVYLVKESKRYYPYENMLSHVLGYVGIDNQGLSGLELQYDDILTGEDGAIQYYSDAKGNKLEMDEVYQEPTSGMNLSLTIDINIQKSLERELDNAVSMFNPDMALAVVMDPNTGEILGMSSRPNYNPNSYQDYSMETLSRNLPIWSSYEPGSTFKIVTMSAAVNEGIIDIFNDHFYDSGKVRVDTATIKCWKSAGHGDQTFLQVLQNSCNPGFVKLGQMLGKETLFDYIERFGFGEKTGIDLQGEGTGIIFDLEDVGNIELATSAFGLSLIHISEPTRLRCIS
;
A
#
# COMPACT_ATOMS: atom_id res chain seq x y z
N MET A 1 -62.45 -68.43 -30.90
CA MET A 1 -62.37 -66.95 -31.02
C MET A 1 -61.65 -66.29 -29.81
N PHE A 2 -61.82 -66.79 -28.62
CA PHE A 2 -61.23 -66.24 -27.36
C PHE A 2 -59.66 -66.34 -27.33
N ALA A 3 -59.08 -67.47 -27.70
CA ALA A 3 -57.62 -67.66 -27.65
C ALA A 3 -56.84 -66.69 -28.54
N LYS A 4 -57.36 -66.40 -29.77
CA LYS A 4 -56.75 -65.37 -30.65
C LYS A 4 -56.75 -63.98 -30.11
N LYS A 5 -57.75 -63.58 -29.28
CA LYS A 5 -57.83 -62.26 -28.64
C LYS A 5 -56.85 -62.14 -27.45
N ILE A 6 -56.64 -63.23 -26.72
CA ILE A 6 -55.71 -63.28 -25.59
C ILE A 6 -54.25 -63.20 -26.13
N ASN A 7 -53.93 -63.99 -27.16
CA ASN A 7 -52.59 -63.93 -27.76
C ASN A 7 -52.24 -62.56 -28.36
N ARG A 8 -53.20 -61.86 -28.98
CA ARG A 8 -52.98 -60.50 -29.45
C ARG A 8 -52.73 -59.52 -28.30
N ARG A 9 -53.41 -59.62 -27.18
CA ARG A 9 -53.16 -58.79 -25.99
C ARG A 9 -51.83 -59.07 -25.36
N ILE A 10 -51.42 -60.34 -25.27
CA ILE A 10 -50.10 -60.72 -24.76
C ILE A 10 -48.98 -60.17 -25.66
N ILE A 11 -49.12 -60.35 -27.00
CA ILE A 11 -48.15 -59.80 -27.94
C ILE A 11 -48.07 -58.28 -27.84
N PHE A 12 -49.19 -57.59 -27.73
CA PHE A 12 -49.19 -56.13 -27.55
C PHE A 12 -48.53 -55.69 -26.25
N THR A 13 -48.76 -56.39 -25.16
CA THR A 13 -48.14 -56.08 -23.85
C THR A 13 -46.64 -56.34 -23.92
N VAL A 14 -46.18 -57.42 -24.56
CA VAL A 14 -44.78 -57.72 -24.73
C VAL A 14 -44.08 -56.67 -25.62
N LEU A 15 -44.71 -56.28 -26.72
CA LEU A 15 -44.19 -55.24 -27.60
C LEU A 15 -44.11 -53.90 -26.90
N PHE A 16 -45.12 -53.57 -26.07
CA PHE A 16 -45.12 -52.34 -25.27
C PHE A 16 -43.99 -52.34 -24.21
N MET A 17 -43.76 -53.46 -23.54
CA MET A 17 -42.63 -53.62 -22.61
C MET A 17 -41.27 -53.50 -23.30
N ILE A 18 -41.11 -54.10 -24.48
CA ILE A 18 -39.89 -53.97 -25.28
C ILE A 18 -39.68 -52.53 -25.71
N PHE A 19 -40.74 -51.83 -26.12
CA PHE A 19 -40.66 -50.41 -26.47
C PHE A 19 -40.20 -49.54 -25.29
N LEU A 20 -40.80 -49.76 -24.09
CA LEU A 20 -40.36 -49.05 -22.86
C LEU A 20 -38.89 -49.36 -22.53
N PHE A 21 -38.48 -50.62 -22.66
CA PHE A 21 -37.10 -51.03 -22.44
C PHE A 21 -36.13 -50.31 -23.41
N VAL A 22 -36.46 -50.22 -24.69
CA VAL A 22 -35.68 -49.51 -25.70
C VAL A 22 -35.57 -48.03 -25.39
N LEU A 23 -36.67 -47.40 -24.87
CA LEU A 23 -36.63 -46.00 -24.45
C LEU A 23 -35.68 -45.80 -23.26
N ILE A 24 -35.70 -46.72 -22.28
CA ILE A 24 -34.82 -46.65 -21.11
C ILE A 24 -33.34 -46.79 -21.56
N VAL A 25 -33.06 -47.81 -22.39
CA VAL A 25 -31.71 -48.00 -22.91
C VAL A 25 -31.23 -46.81 -23.75
N GLY A 26 -32.10 -46.26 -24.60
CA GLY A 26 -31.82 -45.03 -25.36
C GLY A 26 -31.54 -43.84 -24.45
N LYS A 27 -32.29 -43.67 -23.35
CA LYS A 27 -32.07 -42.62 -22.37
C LYS A 27 -30.74 -42.79 -21.62
N VAL A 28 -30.43 -44.00 -21.18
CA VAL A 28 -29.14 -44.32 -20.54
C VAL A 28 -27.99 -44.06 -21.48
N PHE A 29 -28.10 -44.49 -22.74
CA PHE A 29 -27.09 -44.23 -23.77
C PHE A 29 -26.90 -42.71 -23.98
N TYR A 30 -28.00 -41.95 -24.07
CA TYR A 30 -27.94 -40.49 -24.19
C TYR A 30 -27.20 -39.85 -23.01
N ILE A 31 -27.51 -40.29 -21.79
CA ILE A 31 -26.85 -39.77 -20.59
C ILE A 31 -25.36 -40.09 -20.58
N GLN A 32 -24.99 -41.36 -20.92
CA GLN A 32 -23.60 -41.81 -20.91
C GLN A 32 -22.74 -41.21 -22.02
N VAL A 33 -23.30 -40.90 -23.18
CA VAL A 33 -22.52 -40.41 -24.32
C VAL A 33 -22.56 -38.89 -24.44
N PHE A 34 -23.74 -38.29 -24.29
CA PHE A 34 -23.93 -36.85 -24.54
C PHE A 34 -23.93 -36.00 -23.29
N SER A 35 -24.37 -36.54 -22.14
CA SER A 35 -24.45 -35.78 -20.90
C SER A 35 -23.30 -36.07 -19.93
N TYR A 36 -22.44 -37.06 -20.24
CA TYR A 36 -21.37 -37.53 -19.34
C TYR A 36 -20.49 -36.38 -18.84
N ARG A 37 -19.89 -35.61 -19.73
CA ARG A 37 -18.99 -34.52 -19.38
C ARG A 37 -19.65 -33.45 -18.50
N LYS A 38 -20.90 -33.13 -18.78
CA LYS A 38 -21.66 -32.16 -17.98
C LYS A 38 -21.99 -32.69 -16.58
N LEU A 39 -22.34 -33.97 -16.48
CA LEU A 39 -22.63 -34.60 -15.20
C LEU A 39 -21.38 -34.83 -14.38
N GLU A 40 -20.27 -35.16 -15.03
CA GLU A 40 -18.95 -35.30 -14.42
C GLU A 40 -18.51 -33.96 -13.82
N SER A 41 -18.55 -32.85 -14.58
CA SER A 41 -18.18 -31.53 -14.05
C SER A 41 -19.08 -31.09 -12.90
N LEU A 42 -20.37 -31.36 -12.97
CA LEU A 42 -21.29 -31.05 -11.85
C LEU A 42 -21.02 -31.92 -10.62
N ALA A 43 -20.61 -33.17 -10.81
CA ALA A 43 -20.23 -34.06 -9.73
C ALA A 43 -18.90 -33.60 -9.09
N ASP A 44 -17.92 -33.22 -9.91
CA ASP A 44 -16.65 -32.67 -9.42
C ASP A 44 -16.86 -31.38 -8.64
N ASP A 45 -17.68 -30.46 -9.13
CA ASP A 45 -18.04 -29.23 -8.42
C ASP A 45 -18.75 -29.49 -7.08
N LEU A 46 -19.54 -30.56 -6.99
CA LEU A 46 -20.26 -30.92 -5.77
C LEU A 46 -19.39 -31.69 -4.76
N TRP A 47 -18.47 -32.50 -5.21
CA TRP A 47 -17.67 -33.40 -4.37
C TRP A 47 -16.27 -32.88 -4.10
N SER A 48 -15.67 -32.13 -5.02
CA SER A 48 -14.34 -31.56 -4.81
C SER A 48 -14.42 -30.39 -3.82
N ARG A 49 -13.48 -30.36 -2.91
CA ARG A 49 -13.26 -29.26 -1.99
C ARG A 49 -11.84 -28.77 -2.19
N ASN A 50 -11.71 -27.47 -2.46
CA ASN A 50 -10.41 -26.82 -2.53
C ASN A 50 -10.19 -26.07 -1.21
N LEU A 51 -9.22 -26.52 -0.44
CA LEU A 51 -8.74 -25.79 0.72
C LEU A 51 -7.52 -24.98 0.25
N PRO A 52 -7.63 -23.65 0.09
CA PRO A 52 -6.51 -22.84 -0.33
C PRO A 52 -5.43 -22.82 0.75
N ILE A 53 -4.17 -22.96 0.33
CA ILE A 53 -2.99 -22.79 1.16
C ILE A 53 -2.38 -21.46 0.76
N ALA A 54 -2.41 -20.48 1.67
CA ALA A 54 -1.88 -19.17 1.41
C ALA A 54 -0.38 -19.23 1.10
N ALA A 55 0.04 -18.56 0.03
CA ALA A 55 1.45 -18.34 -0.26
C ALA A 55 2.05 -17.35 0.74
N ASP A 56 3.33 -17.50 1.03
CA ASP A 56 4.07 -16.49 1.77
C ASP A 56 4.35 -15.29 0.87
N ARG A 57 4.03 -14.10 1.38
CA ARG A 57 4.34 -12.84 0.70
C ARG A 57 5.85 -12.62 0.69
N GLY A 58 6.40 -12.11 -0.42
CA GLY A 58 7.83 -11.81 -0.54
C GLY A 58 8.33 -10.86 0.56
N LEU A 59 9.57 -11.03 0.99
CA LEU A 59 10.21 -10.17 1.99
C LEU A 59 10.53 -8.80 1.39
N ILE A 60 10.48 -7.75 2.22
CA ILE A 60 11.07 -6.46 1.89
C ILE A 60 12.35 -6.30 2.69
N LEU A 61 13.45 -6.05 1.99
CA LEU A 61 14.80 -6.02 2.55
C LEU A 61 15.42 -4.64 2.38
N ASP A 62 16.30 -4.24 3.29
CA ASP A 62 17.19 -3.11 3.08
C ASP A 62 18.29 -3.46 2.06
N ARG A 63 19.14 -2.49 1.71
CA ARG A 63 20.26 -2.69 0.76
C ARG A 63 21.29 -3.74 1.20
N ASN A 64 21.32 -4.08 2.48
CA ASN A 64 22.24 -5.04 3.08
C ASN A 64 21.61 -6.41 3.35
N GLY A 65 20.34 -6.59 2.92
CA GLY A 65 19.58 -7.83 3.14
C GLY A 65 18.91 -7.95 4.52
N ILE A 66 18.82 -6.86 5.27
CA ILE A 66 18.10 -6.84 6.55
C ILE A 66 16.61 -6.77 6.30
N VAL A 67 15.85 -7.64 6.95
CA VAL A 67 14.40 -7.77 6.76
C VAL A 67 13.66 -6.57 7.36
N LEU A 68 12.94 -5.84 6.53
CA LEU A 68 12.09 -4.69 6.90
C LEU A 68 10.61 -5.06 7.00
N ALA A 69 10.16 -6.02 6.19
CA ALA A 69 8.84 -6.62 6.29
C ALA A 69 8.94 -8.13 6.07
N ASP A 70 8.35 -8.89 6.98
CA ASP A 70 8.39 -10.35 7.10
C ASP A 70 6.99 -10.94 7.14
N ASN A 71 6.88 -12.24 7.27
CA ASN A 71 5.64 -12.96 7.48
C ASN A 71 5.75 -13.79 8.76
N ILE A 72 4.70 -13.75 9.57
CA ILE A 72 4.56 -14.65 10.73
C ILE A 72 3.44 -15.63 10.47
N THR A 73 3.66 -16.90 10.85
CA THR A 73 2.61 -17.90 10.76
C THR A 73 1.61 -17.66 11.89
N THR A 74 0.35 -17.52 11.50
CA THR A 74 -0.79 -17.44 12.41
C THR A 74 -1.77 -18.56 12.12
N VAL A 75 -2.87 -18.60 12.85
CA VAL A 75 -3.91 -19.61 12.67
C VAL A 75 -5.24 -18.93 12.48
N SER A 76 -6.06 -19.43 11.56
CA SER A 76 -7.41 -18.94 11.34
C SER A 76 -8.44 -20.02 11.60
N LEU A 77 -9.57 -19.61 12.19
CA LEU A 77 -10.68 -20.48 12.53
C LEU A 77 -11.59 -20.67 11.30
N VAL A 78 -11.76 -21.92 10.93
CA VAL A 78 -12.64 -22.35 9.84
C VAL A 78 -13.69 -23.29 10.39
N LEU A 79 -14.94 -23.06 10.04
CA LEU A 79 -16.09 -23.86 10.45
C LEU A 79 -16.66 -24.62 9.26
N ILE A 80 -17.09 -25.84 9.50
CA ILE A 80 -17.96 -26.62 8.60
C ILE A 80 -19.31 -26.77 9.31
N PRO A 81 -20.27 -25.83 9.10
CA PRO A 81 -21.50 -25.76 9.87
C PRO A 81 -22.37 -27.03 9.84
N SER A 82 -22.24 -27.83 8.77
CA SER A 82 -22.95 -29.10 8.61
C SER A 82 -22.44 -30.21 9.53
N GLN A 83 -21.19 -30.10 10.02
CA GLN A 83 -20.58 -31.08 10.94
C GLN A 83 -20.79 -30.71 12.41
N ILE A 84 -21.18 -29.46 12.70
CA ILE A 84 -21.38 -28.99 14.08
C ILE A 84 -22.73 -29.47 14.59
N VAL A 85 -22.71 -30.42 15.53
CA VAL A 85 -23.95 -31.02 16.11
C VAL A 85 -24.58 -30.09 17.14
N ASN A 86 -23.78 -29.55 18.08
CA ASN A 86 -24.29 -28.67 19.13
C ASN A 86 -23.82 -27.21 18.86
N LYS A 87 -24.61 -26.53 18.04
CA LYS A 87 -24.32 -25.15 17.60
C LYS A 87 -24.24 -24.15 18.75
N GLU A 88 -25.13 -24.29 19.74
CA GLU A 88 -25.21 -23.37 20.87
C GLU A 88 -24.00 -23.49 21.78
N GLU A 89 -23.56 -24.71 22.10
CA GLU A 89 -22.38 -24.96 22.93
C GLU A 89 -21.08 -24.48 22.24
N VAL A 90 -20.90 -24.85 20.96
CA VAL A 90 -19.73 -24.45 20.18
C VAL A 90 -19.66 -22.92 20.08
N SER A 91 -20.79 -22.27 19.79
CA SER A 91 -20.81 -20.80 19.69
C SER A 91 -20.47 -20.12 21.00
N LYS A 92 -20.99 -20.64 22.14
CA LYS A 92 -20.69 -20.08 23.46
C LYS A 92 -19.21 -20.23 23.81
N THR A 93 -18.64 -21.41 23.59
CA THR A 93 -17.24 -21.67 23.87
C THR A 93 -16.30 -20.83 23.00
N LEU A 94 -16.58 -20.75 21.70
CA LEU A 94 -15.76 -19.94 20.79
C LEU A 94 -15.87 -18.46 21.11
N ALA A 95 -17.08 -17.95 21.41
CA ALA A 95 -17.29 -16.56 21.81
C ALA A 95 -16.50 -16.19 23.06
N GLU A 96 -16.47 -17.08 24.07
CA GLU A 96 -15.68 -16.90 25.30
C GLU A 96 -14.16 -16.91 25.02
N ILE A 97 -13.67 -17.83 24.19
CA ILE A 97 -12.24 -17.93 23.86
C ILE A 97 -11.77 -16.74 23.04
N LEU A 98 -12.56 -16.30 22.05
CA LEU A 98 -12.26 -15.20 21.15
C LEU A 98 -12.57 -13.81 21.75
N ASN A 99 -13.27 -13.79 22.91
CA ASN A 99 -13.72 -12.57 23.58
C ASN A 99 -14.60 -11.67 22.69
N VAL A 100 -15.56 -12.30 22.01
CA VAL A 100 -16.54 -11.66 21.11
C VAL A 100 -17.97 -12.03 21.53
N SER A 101 -18.99 -11.41 20.91
CA SER A 101 -20.36 -11.71 21.26
C SER A 101 -20.79 -13.11 20.82
N TYR A 102 -21.67 -13.73 21.60
CA TYR A 102 -22.28 -15.03 21.25
C TYR A 102 -23.00 -14.97 19.90
N ASP A 103 -23.73 -13.88 19.65
CA ASP A 103 -24.56 -13.75 18.46
C ASP A 103 -23.72 -13.71 17.18
N GLU A 104 -22.55 -13.06 17.20
CA GLU A 104 -21.59 -13.02 16.10
C GLU A 104 -21.11 -14.44 15.73
N ILE A 105 -20.63 -15.19 16.71
CA ILE A 105 -20.17 -16.57 16.44
C ILE A 105 -21.31 -17.49 16.06
N TYR A 106 -22.50 -17.33 16.67
CA TYR A 106 -23.67 -18.14 16.34
C TYR A 106 -24.14 -17.90 14.89
N GLU A 107 -24.00 -16.69 14.38
CA GLU A 107 -24.27 -16.39 12.98
C GLU A 107 -23.34 -17.21 12.07
N HIS A 108 -22.03 -17.24 12.32
CA HIS A 108 -21.08 -18.04 11.56
C HIS A 108 -21.38 -19.54 11.64
N VAL A 109 -21.63 -20.07 12.82
CA VAL A 109 -21.93 -21.49 13.05
C VAL A 109 -23.25 -21.92 12.39
N SER A 110 -24.20 -21.00 12.21
CA SER A 110 -25.54 -21.28 11.68
C SER A 110 -25.66 -21.10 10.17
N LYS A 111 -24.65 -20.55 9.50
CA LYS A 111 -24.66 -20.35 8.05
C LYS A 111 -24.88 -21.66 7.28
N ASN A 112 -25.62 -21.58 6.19
CA ASN A 112 -25.84 -22.73 5.30
C ASN A 112 -24.82 -22.73 4.16
N VAL A 113 -23.55 -22.92 4.52
CA VAL A 113 -22.41 -22.97 3.60
C VAL A 113 -21.57 -24.21 3.86
N SER A 114 -20.80 -24.63 2.88
CA SER A 114 -19.92 -25.81 3.02
C SER A 114 -18.75 -25.56 3.95
N ILE A 115 -18.16 -24.37 3.87
CA ILE A 115 -17.02 -23.91 4.66
C ILE A 115 -17.26 -22.45 5.01
N GLU A 116 -17.10 -22.10 6.28
CA GLU A 116 -17.19 -20.73 6.78
C GLU A 116 -15.87 -20.34 7.42
N ARG A 117 -15.26 -19.26 6.95
CA ARG A 117 -14.13 -18.63 7.65
C ARG A 117 -14.69 -17.60 8.62
N VAL A 118 -14.38 -17.76 9.89
CA VAL A 118 -14.81 -16.79 10.91
C VAL A 118 -13.98 -15.50 10.72
N HIS A 119 -14.64 -14.47 10.27
CA HIS A 119 -14.00 -13.19 9.92
C HIS A 119 -14.82 -12.01 10.47
N PRO A 120 -14.16 -11.02 11.08
CA PRO A 120 -12.72 -10.89 11.35
C PRO A 120 -12.21 -11.64 12.58
N GLU A 121 -13.07 -12.09 13.46
CA GLU A 121 -12.81 -12.50 14.85
C GLU A 121 -11.95 -13.75 14.96
N GLY A 122 -12.05 -14.64 13.98
CA GLY A 122 -11.34 -15.92 13.94
C GLY A 122 -10.07 -15.91 13.13
N ARG A 123 -9.58 -14.74 12.66
CA ARG A 123 -8.36 -14.65 11.84
C ARG A 123 -7.15 -14.17 12.62
N GLY A 124 -5.97 -14.66 12.21
CA GLY A 124 -4.71 -14.21 12.79
C GLY A 124 -4.57 -14.54 14.27
N LEU A 125 -5.14 -15.66 14.71
CA LEU A 125 -5.13 -16.10 16.09
C LEU A 125 -3.71 -16.46 16.54
N SER A 126 -3.41 -16.15 17.81
CA SER A 126 -2.18 -16.64 18.46
C SER A 126 -2.25 -18.14 18.68
N TYR A 127 -1.08 -18.78 18.76
CA TYR A 127 -1.01 -20.21 19.03
C TYR A 127 -1.70 -20.60 20.35
N ASP A 128 -1.63 -19.76 21.40
CA ASP A 128 -2.31 -20.01 22.67
C ASP A 128 -3.84 -20.09 22.53
N ILE A 129 -4.42 -19.20 21.71
CA ILE A 129 -5.87 -19.23 21.40
C ILE A 129 -6.19 -20.46 20.56
N ALA A 130 -5.37 -20.76 19.56
CA ALA A 130 -5.55 -21.92 18.70
C ALA A 130 -5.49 -23.23 19.49
N ASP A 131 -4.54 -23.39 20.40
CA ASP A 131 -4.42 -24.56 21.28
C ASP A 131 -5.63 -24.70 22.21
N ARG A 132 -6.12 -23.58 22.76
CA ARG A 132 -7.36 -23.60 23.55
C ARG A 132 -8.56 -24.08 22.74
N ILE A 133 -8.75 -23.58 21.52
CA ILE A 133 -9.84 -24.04 20.64
C ILE A 133 -9.67 -25.52 20.31
N SER A 134 -8.45 -25.94 19.94
CA SER A 134 -8.13 -27.32 19.57
C SER A 134 -8.40 -28.32 20.72
N SER A 135 -8.22 -27.91 21.98
CA SER A 135 -8.41 -28.76 23.15
C SER A 135 -9.82 -29.26 23.35
N TYR A 136 -10.83 -28.58 22.77
CA TYR A 136 -12.23 -29.00 22.87
C TYR A 136 -12.61 -30.09 21.85
N HIS A 137 -11.81 -30.31 20.80
CA HIS A 137 -12.01 -31.36 19.79
C HIS A 137 -13.41 -31.35 19.18
N TYR A 138 -13.98 -30.17 18.92
CA TYR A 138 -15.30 -30.03 18.31
C TYR A 138 -15.29 -30.47 16.85
N ASP A 139 -16.26 -31.32 16.46
CA ASP A 139 -16.48 -31.66 15.07
C ASP A 139 -16.94 -30.42 14.31
N GLY A 140 -16.38 -30.22 13.11
CA GLY A 140 -16.68 -29.06 12.25
C GLY A 140 -15.96 -27.77 12.62
N VAL A 141 -15.02 -27.81 13.59
CA VAL A 141 -14.17 -26.69 13.98
C VAL A 141 -12.71 -27.00 13.58
N TYR A 142 -12.18 -26.24 12.65
CA TYR A 142 -10.84 -26.46 12.10
C TYR A 142 -9.98 -25.22 12.24
N LEU A 143 -8.70 -25.46 12.41
CA LEU A 143 -7.67 -24.43 12.49
C LEU A 143 -6.75 -24.54 11.27
N VAL A 144 -6.69 -23.50 10.46
CA VAL A 144 -5.88 -23.47 9.24
C VAL A 144 -4.73 -22.50 9.45
N LYS A 145 -3.53 -22.91 9.07
CA LYS A 145 -2.36 -22.02 9.08
C LYS A 145 -2.56 -20.92 8.04
N GLU A 146 -2.23 -19.72 8.45
CA GLU A 146 -2.31 -18.51 7.63
C GLU A 146 -1.05 -17.68 7.80
N SER A 147 -0.64 -17.00 6.74
CA SER A 147 0.49 -16.07 6.77
C SER A 147 -0.02 -14.66 7.08
N LYS A 148 0.59 -13.99 8.06
CA LYS A 148 0.28 -12.61 8.43
C LYS A 148 1.52 -11.76 8.25
N ARG A 149 1.38 -10.63 7.56
CA ARG A 149 2.47 -9.66 7.38
C ARG A 149 2.91 -9.07 8.72
N TYR A 150 4.22 -8.91 8.89
CA TYR A 150 4.82 -8.40 10.11
C TYR A 150 5.95 -7.42 9.80
N TYR A 151 5.98 -6.31 10.53
CA TYR A 151 6.95 -5.23 10.38
C TYR A 151 7.79 -5.15 11.66
N PRO A 152 9.03 -5.70 11.66
CA PRO A 152 9.85 -5.83 12.86
C PRO A 152 10.25 -4.51 13.51
N TYR A 153 10.26 -3.43 12.70
CA TYR A 153 10.66 -2.09 13.17
C TYR A 153 9.48 -1.16 13.43
N GLU A 154 8.28 -1.72 13.53
CA GLU A 154 7.05 -0.98 13.90
C GLU A 154 6.85 0.30 13.07
N ASN A 155 6.95 1.48 13.69
CA ASN A 155 6.66 2.77 13.04
C ASN A 155 7.71 3.20 11.99
N MET A 156 8.88 2.56 11.97
CA MET A 156 9.96 2.93 11.06
C MET A 156 9.57 2.63 9.62
N LEU A 157 9.83 3.59 8.71
CA LEU A 157 9.50 3.47 7.28
C LEU A 157 8.00 3.24 7.00
N SER A 158 7.10 3.53 7.93
CA SER A 158 5.68 3.18 7.80
C SER A 158 5.04 3.66 6.49
N HIS A 159 5.28 4.91 6.08
CA HIS A 159 4.73 5.46 4.85
C HIS A 159 5.45 4.94 3.57
N VAL A 160 6.70 4.47 3.71
CA VAL A 160 7.46 3.89 2.59
C VAL A 160 7.03 2.45 2.38
N LEU A 161 7.09 1.62 3.42
CA LEU A 161 6.66 0.23 3.34
C LEU A 161 5.16 0.13 3.06
N GLY A 162 4.37 0.96 3.72
CA GLY A 162 2.93 0.83 3.71
C GLY A 162 2.44 -0.30 4.63
N TYR A 163 1.27 -0.83 4.31
CA TYR A 163 0.65 -1.91 5.07
C TYR A 163 -0.21 -2.79 4.15
N VAL A 164 -0.53 -3.98 4.64
CA VAL A 164 -1.39 -4.93 3.94
C VAL A 164 -2.73 -5.07 4.65
N GLY A 165 -3.74 -5.49 3.91
CA GLY A 165 -5.04 -5.85 4.45
C GLY A 165 -5.04 -7.25 5.08
N ILE A 166 -6.21 -7.66 5.54
CA ILE A 166 -6.39 -8.95 6.22
C ILE A 166 -6.16 -10.16 5.30
N ASP A 167 -6.33 -9.97 3.99
CA ASP A 167 -6.08 -11.00 2.97
C ASP A 167 -4.68 -10.88 2.36
N ASN A 168 -3.75 -10.25 3.06
CA ASN A 168 -2.37 -9.99 2.64
C ASN A 168 -2.22 -9.13 1.38
N GLN A 169 -3.30 -8.50 0.88
CA GLN A 169 -3.22 -7.55 -0.24
C GLN A 169 -2.57 -6.24 0.20
N GLY A 170 -1.72 -5.68 -0.63
CA GLY A 170 -1.11 -4.36 -0.39
C GLY A 170 -2.13 -3.23 -0.44
N LEU A 171 -2.15 -2.36 0.56
CA LEU A 171 -3.11 -1.24 0.66
C LEU A 171 -2.44 0.13 0.56
N SER A 172 -1.14 0.22 0.80
CA SER A 172 -0.40 1.48 0.78
C SER A 172 1.10 1.25 0.55
N GLY A 173 1.83 2.28 0.17
CA GLY A 173 3.29 2.27 0.06
C GLY A 173 3.82 1.24 -0.94
N LEU A 174 5.01 0.71 -0.67
CA LEU A 174 5.64 -0.33 -1.50
C LEU A 174 4.85 -1.63 -1.50
N GLU A 175 4.14 -1.95 -0.41
CA GLU A 175 3.26 -3.12 -0.35
C GLU A 175 2.17 -3.06 -1.43
N LEU A 176 1.60 -1.88 -1.70
CA LEU A 176 0.63 -1.69 -2.78
C LEU A 176 1.31 -1.57 -4.14
N GLN A 177 2.43 -0.83 -4.22
CA GLN A 177 3.12 -0.58 -5.49
C GLN A 177 3.63 -1.86 -6.15
N TYR A 178 4.09 -2.80 -5.33
CA TYR A 178 4.67 -4.07 -5.76
C TYR A 178 3.81 -5.27 -5.36
N ASP A 179 2.49 -5.06 -5.18
CA ASP A 179 1.58 -6.11 -4.72
C ASP A 179 1.63 -7.35 -5.62
N ASP A 180 1.59 -7.18 -6.94
CA ASP A 180 1.64 -8.28 -7.93
C ASP A 180 2.94 -9.11 -7.84
N ILE A 181 4.04 -8.50 -7.39
CA ILE A 181 5.35 -9.14 -7.27
C ILE A 181 5.51 -9.81 -5.91
N LEU A 182 5.07 -9.10 -4.86
CA LEU A 182 5.17 -9.55 -3.48
C LEU A 182 4.17 -10.65 -3.15
N THR A 183 2.97 -10.63 -3.73
CA THR A 183 1.96 -11.65 -3.54
C THR A 183 2.36 -12.90 -4.32
N GLY A 184 2.49 -14.04 -3.64
CA GLY A 184 2.75 -15.32 -4.31
C GLY A 184 1.50 -15.90 -4.98
N GLU A 185 1.61 -17.12 -5.45
CA GLU A 185 0.50 -17.91 -5.96
C GLU A 185 0.06 -18.91 -4.91
N ASP A 186 -1.19 -18.83 -4.47
CA ASP A 186 -1.75 -19.74 -3.48
C ASP A 186 -1.73 -21.18 -3.99
N GLY A 187 -1.38 -22.10 -3.10
CA GLY A 187 -1.55 -23.51 -3.30
C GLY A 187 -2.97 -23.96 -2.94
N ALA A 188 -3.25 -25.24 -3.16
CA ALA A 188 -4.52 -25.82 -2.79
C ALA A 188 -4.38 -27.31 -2.41
N ILE A 189 -5.16 -27.74 -1.43
CA ILE A 189 -5.45 -29.16 -1.19
C ILE A 189 -6.83 -29.44 -1.76
N GLN A 190 -6.87 -30.21 -2.84
CA GLN A 190 -8.12 -30.69 -3.38
C GLN A 190 -8.41 -32.08 -2.82
N TYR A 191 -9.54 -32.23 -2.16
CA TYR A 191 -10.04 -33.51 -1.66
C TYR A 191 -11.52 -33.70 -2.02
N TYR A 192 -11.97 -34.93 -2.04
CA TYR A 192 -13.37 -35.25 -2.31
C TYR A 192 -14.14 -35.50 -1.03
N SER A 193 -15.36 -34.98 -0.95
CA SER A 193 -16.26 -35.17 0.17
C SER A 193 -17.61 -35.71 -0.27
N ASP A 194 -18.29 -36.47 0.61
CA ASP A 194 -19.67 -36.90 0.40
C ASP A 194 -20.66 -35.72 0.57
N ALA A 195 -21.94 -35.98 0.31
CA ALA A 195 -23.01 -34.97 0.47
C ALA A 195 -23.20 -34.50 1.94
N LYS A 196 -22.57 -35.16 2.90
CA LYS A 196 -22.56 -34.79 4.32
C LYS A 196 -21.29 -34.05 4.73
N GLY A 197 -20.34 -33.86 3.80
CA GLY A 197 -19.08 -33.22 4.06
C GLY A 197 -17.97 -34.14 4.61
N ASN A 198 -18.22 -35.46 4.72
CA ASN A 198 -17.17 -36.39 5.16
C ASN A 198 -16.18 -36.61 4.01
N LYS A 199 -14.89 -36.57 4.34
CA LYS A 199 -13.82 -36.83 3.38
C LYS A 199 -13.91 -38.26 2.84
N LEU A 200 -13.87 -38.39 1.52
CA LEU A 200 -13.78 -39.68 0.86
C LEU A 200 -12.35 -40.17 0.82
N GLU A 201 -12.14 -41.50 0.91
CA GLU A 201 -10.81 -42.13 0.74
C GLU A 201 -10.41 -42.13 -0.76
N MET A 202 -10.22 -40.94 -1.31
CA MET A 202 -9.70 -40.73 -2.66
C MET A 202 -8.39 -39.97 -2.58
N ASP A 203 -7.56 -40.07 -3.61
CA ASP A 203 -6.28 -39.36 -3.67
C ASP A 203 -6.48 -37.85 -3.55
N GLU A 204 -5.72 -37.23 -2.63
CA GLU A 204 -5.65 -35.78 -2.51
C GLU A 204 -4.69 -35.24 -3.56
N VAL A 205 -5.11 -34.18 -4.23
CA VAL A 205 -4.22 -33.41 -5.10
C VAL A 205 -3.69 -32.24 -4.30
N TYR A 206 -2.39 -32.26 -4.04
CA TYR A 206 -1.67 -31.16 -3.35
C TYR A 206 -1.00 -30.28 -4.39
N GLN A 207 -1.39 -29.02 -4.46
CA GLN A 207 -0.71 -27.97 -5.22
C GLN A 207 0.09 -27.13 -4.25
N GLU A 208 1.40 -27.15 -4.38
CA GLU A 208 2.29 -26.36 -3.53
C GLU A 208 2.14 -24.87 -3.81
N PRO A 209 2.02 -24.01 -2.77
CA PRO A 209 2.01 -22.56 -2.96
C PRO A 209 3.39 -22.06 -3.42
N THR A 210 3.40 -21.03 -4.27
CA THR A 210 4.63 -20.36 -4.70
C THR A 210 4.74 -19.02 -4.00
N SER A 211 5.76 -18.85 -3.16
CA SER A 211 6.00 -17.60 -2.43
C SER A 211 6.27 -16.44 -3.37
N GLY A 212 5.88 -15.23 -2.98
CA GLY A 212 6.18 -14.00 -3.71
C GLY A 212 7.68 -13.71 -3.77
N MET A 213 8.07 -12.86 -4.72
CA MET A 213 9.47 -12.43 -4.87
C MET A 213 9.84 -11.39 -3.81
N ASN A 214 11.08 -11.44 -3.35
CA ASN A 214 11.61 -10.47 -2.39
C ASN A 214 11.95 -9.15 -3.09
N LEU A 215 11.72 -8.03 -2.37
CA LEU A 215 12.06 -6.69 -2.81
C LEU A 215 13.23 -6.15 -1.99
N SER A 216 14.35 -5.79 -2.65
CA SER A 216 15.49 -5.12 -2.02
C SER A 216 15.43 -3.62 -2.28
N LEU A 217 15.47 -2.82 -1.22
CA LEU A 217 15.43 -1.37 -1.28
C LEU A 217 16.83 -0.76 -1.30
N THR A 218 16.93 0.50 -1.70
CA THR A 218 18.15 1.32 -1.54
C THR A 218 18.34 1.83 -0.10
N ILE A 219 17.30 1.72 0.74
CA ILE A 219 17.33 2.13 2.15
C ILE A 219 18.45 1.41 2.91
N ASP A 220 19.20 2.16 3.72
CA ASP A 220 20.12 1.62 4.72
C ASP A 220 19.52 1.76 6.12
N ILE A 221 19.29 0.63 6.78
CA ILE A 221 18.61 0.60 8.09
C ILE A 221 19.35 1.39 9.16
N ASN A 222 20.69 1.52 9.09
CA ASN A 222 21.45 2.27 10.08
C ASN A 222 21.28 3.78 9.87
N ILE A 223 21.26 4.21 8.61
CA ILE A 223 20.95 5.60 8.24
C ILE A 223 19.52 5.91 8.66
N GLN A 224 18.57 5.01 8.34
CA GLN A 224 17.16 5.16 8.70
C GLN A 224 16.95 5.29 10.20
N LYS A 225 17.58 4.44 11.02
CA LYS A 225 17.51 4.53 12.50
C LYS A 225 18.02 5.87 13.02
N SER A 226 19.08 6.38 12.44
CA SER A 226 19.63 7.68 12.81
C SER A 226 18.68 8.81 12.43
N LEU A 227 18.11 8.74 11.21
CA LEU A 227 17.11 9.67 10.71
C LEU A 227 15.87 9.73 11.61
N GLU A 228 15.30 8.58 11.97
CA GLU A 228 14.12 8.48 12.84
C GLU A 228 14.38 9.12 14.20
N ARG A 229 15.52 8.78 14.81
CA ARG A 229 15.90 9.35 16.12
C ARG A 229 16.03 10.87 16.09
N GLU A 230 16.70 11.41 15.07
CA GLU A 230 16.89 12.86 14.98
C GLU A 230 15.59 13.59 14.64
N LEU A 231 14.71 12.93 13.87
CA LEU A 231 13.38 13.47 13.60
C LEU A 231 12.52 13.51 14.86
N ASP A 232 12.56 12.46 15.71
CA ASP A 232 11.87 12.42 16.99
C ASP A 232 12.41 13.48 17.97
N ASN A 233 13.73 13.67 18.00
CA ASN A 233 14.37 14.73 18.77
C ASN A 233 13.89 16.12 18.33
N ALA A 234 13.82 16.36 17.03
CA ALA A 234 13.34 17.63 16.48
C ALA A 234 11.87 17.87 16.83
N VAL A 235 11.00 16.86 16.68
CA VAL A 235 9.59 16.96 17.07
C VAL A 235 9.44 17.25 18.55
N SER A 236 10.19 16.57 19.41
CA SER A 236 10.15 16.79 20.86
C SER A 236 10.65 18.18 21.26
N MET A 237 11.64 18.73 20.55
CA MET A 237 12.25 20.02 20.86
C MET A 237 11.41 21.20 20.36
N PHE A 238 10.84 21.09 19.15
CA PHE A 238 10.21 22.21 18.46
C PHE A 238 8.69 22.09 18.37
N ASN A 239 8.12 20.93 18.67
CA ASN A 239 6.69 20.63 18.60
C ASN A 239 6.04 21.13 17.28
N PRO A 240 6.58 20.77 16.10
CA PRO A 240 6.00 21.15 14.83
C PRO A 240 4.72 20.34 14.53
N ASP A 241 3.84 20.88 13.70
CA ASP A 241 2.66 20.13 13.22
C ASP A 241 3.07 18.95 12.35
N MET A 242 4.13 19.12 11.55
CA MET A 242 4.69 18.10 10.65
C MET A 242 6.20 18.20 10.63
N ALA A 243 6.86 17.04 10.48
CA ALA A 243 8.29 16.96 10.24
C ALA A 243 8.59 15.86 9.21
N LEU A 244 9.56 16.10 8.35
CA LEU A 244 10.01 15.13 7.35
C LEU A 244 11.52 15.22 7.15
N ALA A 245 12.10 14.10 6.72
CA ALA A 245 13.51 14.06 6.32
C ALA A 245 13.73 12.99 5.26
N VAL A 246 14.65 13.30 4.32
CA VAL A 246 15.10 12.39 3.26
C VAL A 246 16.62 12.42 3.24
N VAL A 247 17.24 11.24 3.13
CA VAL A 247 18.68 11.08 2.92
C VAL A 247 18.88 10.43 1.57
N MET A 248 19.64 11.09 0.69
CA MET A 248 19.89 10.64 -0.68
C MET A 248 21.38 10.66 -0.98
N ASP A 249 21.84 9.69 -1.75
CA ASP A 249 23.18 9.75 -2.36
C ASP A 249 23.13 10.68 -3.58
N PRO A 250 23.88 11.80 -3.56
CA PRO A 250 23.82 12.78 -4.65
C PRO A 250 24.45 12.30 -5.96
N ASN A 251 25.22 11.22 -5.93
CA ASN A 251 25.88 10.68 -7.13
C ASN A 251 24.99 9.69 -7.88
N THR A 252 24.14 8.93 -7.15
CA THR A 252 23.32 7.86 -7.74
C THR A 252 21.84 8.22 -7.76
N GLY A 253 21.40 9.14 -6.89
CA GLY A 253 19.98 9.43 -6.65
C GLY A 253 19.29 8.42 -5.74
N GLU A 254 19.99 7.42 -5.20
CA GLU A 254 19.42 6.43 -4.29
C GLU A 254 18.94 7.06 -3.00
N ILE A 255 17.71 6.73 -2.62
CA ILE A 255 17.17 7.13 -1.32
C ILE A 255 17.68 6.16 -0.26
N LEU A 256 18.50 6.65 0.65
CA LEU A 256 19.12 5.88 1.72
C LEU A 256 18.28 5.87 3.02
N GLY A 257 17.41 6.86 3.16
CA GLY A 257 16.47 6.98 4.28
C GLY A 257 15.38 7.98 4.00
N MET A 258 14.17 7.71 4.48
CA MET A 258 13.00 8.58 4.33
C MET A 258 12.06 8.40 5.51
N SER A 259 11.66 9.49 6.14
CA SER A 259 10.71 9.43 7.27
C SER A 259 9.92 10.73 7.38
N SER A 260 8.77 10.63 8.03
CA SER A 260 7.91 11.77 8.35
C SER A 260 7.22 11.61 9.72
N ARG A 261 6.71 12.74 10.26
CA ARG A 261 5.87 12.78 11.44
C ARG A 261 4.62 13.60 11.13
N PRO A 262 3.42 13.16 11.56
CA PRO A 262 3.16 11.90 12.28
C PRO A 262 3.42 10.66 11.44
N ASN A 263 3.74 9.53 12.09
CA ASN A 263 3.86 8.21 11.51
C ASN A 263 2.87 7.23 12.17
N TYR A 264 2.88 5.97 11.78
CA TYR A 264 1.99 4.94 12.30
C TYR A 264 2.71 3.58 12.40
N ASN A 265 2.13 2.65 13.16
CA ASN A 265 2.60 1.26 13.18
C ASN A 265 1.82 0.42 12.14
N PRO A 266 2.46 -0.07 11.07
CA PRO A 266 1.79 -0.89 10.07
C PRO A 266 1.17 -2.19 10.62
N ASN A 267 1.69 -2.71 11.73
CA ASN A 267 1.13 -3.89 12.38
C ASN A 267 -0.26 -3.65 13.00
N SER A 268 -0.62 -2.39 13.27
CA SER A 268 -1.91 -1.96 13.86
C SER A 268 -2.44 -0.69 13.18
N TYR A 269 -2.38 -0.65 11.84
CA TYR A 269 -2.77 0.52 11.05
C TYR A 269 -4.22 0.97 11.29
N GLN A 270 -5.11 0.07 11.70
CA GLN A 270 -6.52 0.37 11.99
C GLN A 270 -6.70 1.37 13.14
N ASP A 271 -5.70 1.54 14.00
CA ASP A 271 -5.73 2.46 15.14
C ASP A 271 -5.49 3.92 14.74
N TYR A 272 -5.15 4.17 13.47
CA TYR A 272 -4.75 5.48 12.96
C TYR A 272 -5.76 6.09 12.00
N SER A 273 -5.77 7.43 11.93
CA SER A 273 -6.64 8.16 11.02
C SER A 273 -6.22 7.98 9.56
N MET A 274 -7.18 8.02 8.63
CA MET A 274 -6.88 7.98 7.20
C MET A 274 -5.95 9.12 6.77
N GLU A 275 -6.00 10.27 7.42
CA GLU A 275 -5.09 11.39 7.17
C GLU A 275 -3.64 11.02 7.48
N THR A 276 -3.38 10.34 8.61
CA THR A 276 -2.05 9.86 8.97
C THR A 276 -1.57 8.76 8.02
N LEU A 277 -2.44 7.83 7.65
CA LEU A 277 -2.08 6.68 6.82
C LEU A 277 -1.76 7.06 5.37
N SER A 278 -2.45 8.08 4.81
CA SER A 278 -2.39 8.38 3.37
C SER A 278 -1.32 9.40 2.97
N ARG A 279 -0.72 10.13 3.92
CA ARG A 279 0.18 11.24 3.64
C ARG A 279 1.65 10.89 3.84
N ASN A 280 2.30 10.40 2.81
CA ASN A 280 3.75 10.31 2.79
C ASN A 280 4.33 11.72 2.52
N LEU A 281 4.56 12.49 3.58
CA LEU A 281 4.95 13.91 3.49
C LEU A 281 6.15 14.17 2.58
N PRO A 282 7.24 13.38 2.60
CA PRO A 282 8.41 13.58 1.73
C PRO A 282 8.10 13.65 0.24
N ILE A 283 7.05 12.98 -0.22
CA ILE A 283 6.67 12.93 -1.65
C ILE A 283 5.37 13.67 -1.96
N TRP A 284 4.50 13.81 -0.95
CA TRP A 284 3.18 14.42 -1.12
C TRP A 284 3.18 15.93 -0.84
N SER A 285 3.99 16.37 0.15
CA SER A 285 3.91 17.73 0.65
C SER A 285 4.67 18.71 -0.22
N SER A 286 3.98 19.72 -0.70
CA SER A 286 4.60 20.87 -1.36
C SER A 286 4.88 21.98 -0.35
N TYR A 287 6.06 22.60 -0.42
CA TYR A 287 6.45 23.70 0.47
C TYR A 287 7.32 24.72 -0.26
N GLU A 288 7.37 25.93 0.26
CA GLU A 288 8.27 26.97 -0.27
C GLU A 288 9.73 26.65 0.12
N PRO A 289 10.63 26.42 -0.85
CA PRO A 289 12.00 26.02 -0.55
C PRO A 289 12.81 27.11 0.14
N GLY A 290 12.38 28.36 0.03
CA GLY A 290 13.08 29.49 0.64
C GLY A 290 14.53 29.59 0.20
N SER A 291 15.45 30.00 1.14
CA SER A 291 16.84 30.28 0.83
C SER A 291 17.64 29.07 0.28
N THR A 292 17.11 27.85 0.38
CA THR A 292 17.76 26.67 -0.25
C THR A 292 17.70 26.75 -1.77
N PHE A 293 16.67 27.38 -2.30
CA PHE A 293 16.49 27.62 -3.72
C PHE A 293 17.53 28.57 -4.36
N LYS A 294 18.17 29.39 -3.56
CA LYS A 294 19.19 30.37 -4.01
C LYS A 294 20.32 29.75 -4.80
N ILE A 295 20.57 28.46 -4.60
CA ILE A 295 21.55 27.69 -5.38
C ILE A 295 21.16 27.68 -6.86
N VAL A 296 19.88 27.51 -7.19
CA VAL A 296 19.37 27.49 -8.57
C VAL A 296 19.63 28.83 -9.24
N THR A 297 19.19 29.93 -8.60
CA THR A 297 19.38 31.30 -9.12
C THR A 297 20.87 31.66 -9.30
N MET A 298 21.71 31.29 -8.33
CA MET A 298 23.16 31.53 -8.42
C MET A 298 23.77 30.69 -9.54
N SER A 299 23.40 29.41 -9.66
CA SER A 299 23.89 28.54 -10.74
C SER A 299 23.54 29.09 -12.12
N ALA A 300 22.28 29.57 -12.28
CA ALA A 300 21.85 30.22 -13.50
C ALA A 300 22.72 31.46 -13.84
N ALA A 301 22.92 32.37 -12.89
CA ALA A 301 23.64 33.60 -13.08
C ALA A 301 25.16 33.37 -13.45
N VAL A 302 25.75 32.36 -12.82
CA VAL A 302 27.16 31.97 -13.13
C VAL A 302 27.25 31.27 -14.49
N ASN A 303 26.34 30.34 -14.77
CA ASN A 303 26.38 29.57 -16.02
C ASN A 303 26.09 30.42 -17.25
N GLU A 304 25.22 31.43 -17.13
CA GLU A 304 24.96 32.40 -18.19
C GLU A 304 26.05 33.48 -18.29
N GLY A 305 27.05 33.46 -17.44
CA GLY A 305 28.12 34.44 -17.43
C GLY A 305 27.69 35.87 -17.10
N ILE A 306 26.56 36.02 -16.41
CA ILE A 306 25.99 37.33 -16.04
C ILE A 306 26.83 37.99 -14.95
N ILE A 307 27.47 37.18 -14.12
CA ILE A 307 28.34 37.63 -13.03
C ILE A 307 29.63 36.80 -12.94
N ASP A 308 30.70 37.46 -12.48
CA ASP A 308 31.81 36.78 -11.86
C ASP A 308 31.60 36.74 -10.33
N ILE A 309 31.36 35.52 -9.82
CA ILE A 309 31.00 35.32 -8.42
C ILE A 309 32.07 35.84 -7.44
N PHE A 310 33.33 35.95 -7.84
CA PHE A 310 34.46 36.36 -7.01
C PHE A 310 34.80 37.84 -7.13
N ASN A 311 34.59 38.45 -8.32
CA ASN A 311 35.04 39.78 -8.62
C ASN A 311 33.96 40.82 -8.77
N ASP A 312 32.73 40.41 -9.11
CA ASP A 312 31.58 41.35 -9.19
C ASP A 312 31.00 41.62 -7.81
N HIS A 313 30.61 42.84 -7.57
CA HIS A 313 30.14 43.34 -6.28
C HIS A 313 28.71 43.78 -6.28
N PHE A 314 28.05 43.61 -5.16
CA PHE A 314 26.71 44.09 -4.86
C PHE A 314 26.71 44.85 -3.51
N TYR A 315 26.08 46.04 -3.49
CA TYR A 315 25.91 46.76 -2.27
C TYR A 315 24.52 46.54 -1.64
N ASP A 316 24.45 45.88 -0.50
CA ASP A 316 23.23 45.67 0.26
C ASP A 316 22.98 46.76 1.31
N SER A 317 21.94 47.58 1.10
CA SER A 317 21.50 48.59 2.04
C SER A 317 20.49 48.09 3.10
N GLY A 318 20.26 46.76 3.16
CA GLY A 318 19.28 46.14 4.05
C GLY A 318 17.89 45.97 3.45
N LYS A 319 17.63 46.54 2.26
CA LYS A 319 16.35 46.44 1.55
C LYS A 319 16.50 46.77 0.05
N VAL A 320 15.58 46.23 -0.74
CA VAL A 320 15.43 46.58 -2.16
C VAL A 320 13.95 46.84 -2.45
N ARG A 321 13.66 47.83 -3.30
CA ARG A 321 12.31 48.12 -3.75
C ARG A 321 12.10 47.53 -5.16
N VAL A 322 11.02 46.79 -5.30
CA VAL A 322 10.57 46.25 -6.57
C VAL A 322 9.10 46.66 -6.76
N ASP A 323 8.84 47.52 -7.71
CA ASP A 323 7.55 48.16 -7.93
C ASP A 323 6.95 48.76 -6.64
N THR A 324 5.85 48.20 -6.15
CA THR A 324 5.18 48.60 -4.91
C THR A 324 5.71 47.88 -3.67
N ALA A 325 6.41 46.78 -3.82
CA ALA A 325 6.90 45.94 -2.74
C ALA A 325 8.30 46.35 -2.25
N THR A 326 8.55 46.18 -0.96
CA THR A 326 9.90 46.35 -0.36
C THR A 326 10.33 45.03 0.22
N ILE A 327 11.35 44.43 -0.34
CA ILE A 327 11.97 43.17 0.10
C ILE A 327 13.12 43.50 1.02
N LYS A 328 13.09 42.94 2.24
CA LYS A 328 14.12 43.21 3.28
C LYS A 328 15.15 42.12 3.34
N CYS A 329 16.37 42.52 3.64
CA CYS A 329 17.40 41.57 4.08
C CYS A 329 17.09 41.12 5.52
N TRP A 330 17.49 39.94 5.92
CA TRP A 330 17.41 39.49 7.31
C TRP A 330 18.28 40.33 8.22
N LYS A 331 19.40 40.88 7.69
CA LYS A 331 20.24 41.87 8.39
C LYS A 331 19.71 43.28 8.06
N SER A 332 18.98 43.87 8.94
CA SER A 332 18.28 45.17 8.73
C SER A 332 19.19 46.35 8.34
N ALA A 333 20.44 46.35 8.81
CA ALA A 333 21.45 47.32 8.43
C ALA A 333 22.08 47.09 7.07
N GLY A 334 21.77 45.97 6.43
CA GLY A 334 22.42 45.47 5.21
C GLY A 334 23.79 44.90 5.45
N HIS A 335 24.35 44.27 4.42
CA HIS A 335 25.67 43.68 4.47
C HIS A 335 26.77 44.63 3.92
N GLY A 336 26.33 45.79 3.35
CA GLY A 336 27.27 46.71 2.68
C GLY A 336 27.77 46.16 1.32
N ASP A 337 28.99 46.52 1.00
CA ASP A 337 29.64 46.04 -0.21
C ASP A 337 30.13 44.60 -0.05
N GLN A 338 29.73 43.70 -0.97
CA GLN A 338 30.03 42.29 -0.91
C GLN A 338 30.14 41.70 -2.33
N THR A 339 31.00 40.70 -2.49
CA THR A 339 31.02 39.91 -3.74
C THR A 339 29.78 39.05 -3.85
N PHE A 340 29.44 38.52 -5.05
CA PHE A 340 28.32 37.61 -5.20
C PHE A 340 28.53 36.28 -4.48
N LEU A 341 29.79 35.84 -4.26
CA LEU A 341 30.06 34.73 -3.34
C LEU A 341 29.57 35.06 -1.92
N GLN A 342 29.85 36.26 -1.44
CA GLN A 342 29.39 36.74 -0.13
C GLN A 342 27.87 36.95 -0.07
N VAL A 343 27.23 37.34 -1.20
CA VAL A 343 25.78 37.39 -1.35
C VAL A 343 25.16 36.00 -1.07
N LEU A 344 25.75 34.95 -1.62
CA LEU A 344 25.33 33.56 -1.37
C LEU A 344 25.60 33.14 0.08
N GLN A 345 26.84 33.33 0.57
CA GLN A 345 27.25 32.99 1.94
C GLN A 345 26.39 33.67 3.01
N ASN A 346 26.04 34.93 2.80
CA ASN A 346 25.21 35.74 3.70
C ASN A 346 23.71 35.51 3.47
N SER A 347 23.32 34.69 2.49
CA SER A 347 21.92 34.52 2.10
C SER A 347 21.16 35.84 1.91
N CYS A 348 21.80 36.79 1.23
CA CYS A 348 21.32 38.18 1.08
C CYS A 348 20.13 38.28 0.12
N ASN A 349 18.89 38.47 0.60
CA ASN A 349 17.70 38.56 -0.25
C ASN A 349 17.80 39.66 -1.32
N PRO A 350 18.19 40.92 -0.98
CA PRO A 350 18.36 41.96 -2.01
C PRO A 350 19.35 41.61 -3.12
N GLY A 351 20.42 40.87 -2.81
CA GLY A 351 21.37 40.41 -3.81
C GLY A 351 20.76 39.40 -4.76
N PHE A 352 19.92 38.48 -4.26
CA PHE A 352 19.22 37.50 -5.08
C PHE A 352 18.10 38.14 -5.91
N VAL A 353 17.38 39.14 -5.39
CA VAL A 353 16.45 39.96 -6.18
C VAL A 353 17.18 40.59 -7.39
N LYS A 354 18.39 41.14 -7.16
CA LYS A 354 19.21 41.72 -8.23
C LYS A 354 19.60 40.66 -9.27
N LEU A 355 20.02 39.46 -8.83
CA LEU A 355 20.33 38.36 -9.74
C LEU A 355 19.13 37.94 -10.59
N GLY A 356 17.95 37.78 -9.95
CA GLY A 356 16.72 37.46 -10.68
C GLY A 356 16.35 38.50 -11.75
N GLN A 357 16.53 39.80 -11.41
CA GLN A 357 16.31 40.89 -12.37
C GLN A 357 17.33 40.88 -13.52
N MET A 358 18.60 40.50 -13.25
CA MET A 358 19.63 40.40 -14.29
C MET A 358 19.42 39.19 -15.21
N LEU A 359 18.95 38.06 -14.67
CA LEU A 359 18.59 36.86 -15.43
C LEU A 359 17.38 37.08 -16.32
N GLY A 360 16.37 37.81 -15.81
CA GLY A 360 15.05 37.88 -16.43
C GLY A 360 14.22 36.63 -16.14
N LYS A 361 12.91 36.75 -16.42
CA LYS A 361 11.97 35.68 -16.06
C LYS A 361 12.16 34.43 -16.93
N GLU A 362 12.40 34.61 -18.22
CA GLU A 362 12.55 33.51 -19.15
C GLU A 362 13.75 32.61 -18.77
N THR A 363 14.90 33.20 -18.48
CA THR A 363 16.10 32.45 -18.10
C THR A 363 15.94 31.81 -16.73
N LEU A 364 15.44 32.54 -15.73
CA LEU A 364 15.28 31.97 -14.37
C LEU A 364 14.33 30.78 -14.39
N PHE A 365 13.20 30.87 -15.09
CA PHE A 365 12.22 29.78 -15.13
C PHE A 365 12.68 28.60 -15.99
N ASP A 366 13.48 28.80 -17.06
CA ASP A 366 14.18 27.72 -17.78
C ASP A 366 15.09 26.91 -16.83
N TYR A 367 15.84 27.59 -15.96
CA TYR A 367 16.65 26.90 -14.95
C TYR A 367 15.83 26.20 -13.89
N ILE A 368 14.70 26.77 -13.45
CA ILE A 368 13.76 26.10 -12.51
C ILE A 368 13.29 24.77 -13.10
N GLU A 369 12.86 24.78 -14.37
CA GLU A 369 12.44 23.59 -15.10
C GLU A 369 13.59 22.58 -15.27
N ARG A 370 14.78 23.04 -15.69
CA ARG A 370 15.98 22.19 -15.86
C ARG A 370 16.46 21.54 -14.55
N PHE A 371 16.21 22.14 -13.41
CA PHE A 371 16.44 21.53 -12.09
C PHE A 371 15.31 20.57 -11.66
N GLY A 372 14.30 20.35 -12.51
CA GLY A 372 13.21 19.40 -12.27
C GLY A 372 12.12 19.90 -11.36
N PHE A 373 12.06 21.19 -11.03
CA PHE A 373 10.95 21.72 -10.27
C PHE A 373 9.66 21.71 -11.11
N GLY A 374 8.54 21.33 -10.51
CA GLY A 374 7.25 21.23 -11.20
C GLY A 374 7.01 19.88 -11.88
N GLU A 375 7.97 18.97 -11.85
CA GLU A 375 7.85 17.63 -12.41
C GLU A 375 7.93 16.56 -11.33
N LYS A 376 7.38 15.38 -11.64
CA LYS A 376 7.56 14.20 -10.79
C LYS A 376 8.95 13.63 -10.96
N THR A 377 9.55 13.20 -9.85
CA THR A 377 10.87 12.53 -9.88
C THR A 377 10.77 11.11 -10.44
N GLY A 378 9.55 10.51 -10.41
CA GLY A 378 9.33 9.13 -10.81
C GLY A 378 9.70 8.13 -9.72
N ILE A 379 9.76 8.58 -8.45
CA ILE A 379 9.93 7.66 -7.33
C ILE A 379 8.80 6.63 -7.32
N ASP A 380 9.12 5.37 -7.06
CA ASP A 380 8.22 4.24 -7.10
C ASP A 380 7.30 4.17 -5.86
N LEU A 381 6.71 5.30 -5.50
CA LEU A 381 5.70 5.45 -4.44
C LEU A 381 4.49 6.22 -4.97
N GLN A 382 3.29 5.87 -4.47
CA GLN A 382 2.07 6.57 -4.89
C GLN A 382 1.94 7.93 -4.20
N GLY A 383 1.28 8.86 -4.91
CA GLY A 383 0.90 10.15 -4.33
C GLY A 383 1.98 11.22 -4.43
N GLU A 384 2.98 11.06 -5.31
CA GLU A 384 3.98 12.09 -5.54
C GLU A 384 3.34 13.35 -6.11
N GLY A 385 3.59 14.49 -5.42
CA GLY A 385 3.19 15.82 -5.84
C GLY A 385 4.16 16.40 -6.87
N THR A 386 3.67 17.20 -7.82
CA THR A 386 4.51 17.89 -8.82
C THR A 386 5.09 19.20 -8.32
N GLY A 387 4.58 19.72 -7.20
CA GLY A 387 4.79 21.12 -6.84
C GLY A 387 3.94 22.07 -7.70
N ILE A 388 3.94 23.36 -7.37
CA ILE A 388 3.18 24.38 -8.09
C ILE A 388 4.18 25.48 -8.47
N ILE A 389 4.32 25.74 -9.75
CA ILE A 389 5.16 26.81 -10.32
C ILE A 389 4.25 27.76 -11.08
N PHE A 390 4.57 29.07 -11.06
CA PHE A 390 3.85 30.05 -11.85
C PHE A 390 3.97 29.78 -13.35
N ASP A 391 2.89 29.99 -14.08
CA ASP A 391 2.96 30.12 -15.52
C ASP A 391 3.77 31.38 -15.88
N LEU A 392 4.67 31.26 -16.86
CA LEU A 392 5.59 32.36 -17.21
C LEU A 392 4.87 33.64 -17.61
N GLU A 393 3.64 33.54 -18.13
CA GLU A 393 2.77 34.67 -18.50
C GLU A 393 2.34 35.49 -17.28
N ASP A 394 2.14 34.83 -16.13
CA ASP A 394 1.68 35.45 -14.88
C ASP A 394 2.82 36.03 -14.03
N VAL A 395 4.09 35.81 -14.44
CA VAL A 395 5.26 36.30 -13.71
C VAL A 395 5.50 37.77 -14.00
N GLY A 396 5.16 38.62 -13.02
CA GLY A 396 5.53 40.04 -12.96
C GLY A 396 6.88 40.26 -12.27
N ASN A 397 7.24 41.52 -12.05
CA ASN A 397 8.51 41.89 -11.42
C ASN A 397 8.61 41.43 -9.96
N ILE A 398 7.49 41.42 -9.24
CA ILE A 398 7.46 41.00 -7.83
C ILE A 398 7.61 39.49 -7.75
N GLU A 399 6.90 38.73 -8.55
CA GLU A 399 6.98 37.28 -8.63
C GLU A 399 8.39 36.83 -9.02
N LEU A 400 8.98 37.45 -10.03
CA LEU A 400 10.37 37.21 -10.42
C LEU A 400 11.34 37.46 -9.26
N ALA A 401 11.17 38.57 -8.56
CA ALA A 401 12.03 38.94 -7.42
C ALA A 401 11.92 37.94 -6.27
N THR A 402 10.69 37.48 -5.97
CA THR A 402 10.45 36.52 -4.87
C THR A 402 10.86 35.11 -5.24
N SER A 403 10.63 34.68 -6.48
CA SER A 403 11.10 33.40 -7.00
C SER A 403 12.63 33.27 -6.96
N ALA A 404 13.36 34.37 -7.20
CA ALA A 404 14.83 34.36 -7.20
C ALA A 404 15.46 33.93 -5.85
N PHE A 405 14.72 33.99 -4.73
CA PHE A 405 15.17 33.49 -3.44
C PHE A 405 14.24 32.46 -2.80
N GLY A 406 13.40 31.81 -3.63
CA GLY A 406 12.64 30.62 -3.26
C GLY A 406 11.32 30.87 -2.55
N LEU A 407 10.76 32.08 -2.65
CA LEU A 407 9.41 32.40 -2.20
C LEU A 407 8.49 32.52 -3.42
N SER A 408 7.18 32.30 -3.21
CA SER A 408 6.14 32.38 -4.25
C SER A 408 6.34 31.37 -5.41
N LEU A 409 7.04 30.26 -5.17
CA LEU A 409 7.11 29.15 -6.11
C LEU A 409 5.92 28.20 -5.93
N ILE A 410 5.21 28.29 -4.80
CA ILE A 410 4.00 27.52 -4.51
C ILE A 410 2.86 28.50 -4.29
N HIS A 411 1.88 28.50 -5.22
CA HIS A 411 0.59 29.12 -5.01
C HIS A 411 -0.41 28.05 -4.58
N ILE A 412 -0.71 27.98 -3.28
CA ILE A 412 -1.86 27.19 -2.81
C ILE A 412 -3.08 28.11 -2.91
N SER A 413 -3.94 27.84 -3.88
CA SER A 413 -5.28 28.44 -3.94
C SER A 413 -6.21 27.69 -2.97
N GLU A 414 -5.97 27.83 -1.67
CA GLU A 414 -6.92 27.44 -0.62
C GLU A 414 -6.78 28.41 0.57
N PRO A 415 -7.88 28.82 1.23
CA PRO A 415 -7.89 29.91 2.20
C PRO A 415 -7.47 29.48 3.59
N THR A 416 -6.33 28.83 3.75
CA THR A 416 -5.67 28.67 5.04
C THR A 416 -4.33 29.40 5.00
N ARG A 417 -4.43 30.71 5.16
CA ARG A 417 -3.32 31.60 5.42
C ARG A 417 -2.65 31.19 6.72
N LEU A 418 -1.66 30.30 6.66
CA LEU A 418 -0.72 30.16 7.76
C LEU A 418 0.06 31.46 7.86
N ARG A 419 -0.23 32.25 8.88
CA ARG A 419 0.62 33.37 9.26
C ARG A 419 1.96 32.80 9.66
N CYS A 420 2.97 32.97 8.81
CA CYS A 420 4.34 32.91 9.25
C CYS A 420 4.54 34.04 10.25
N ILE A 421 4.65 33.65 11.50
CA ILE A 421 5.09 34.54 12.56
C ILE A 421 6.59 34.72 12.37
N SER A 422 6.99 35.97 12.19
CA SER A 422 8.36 36.48 12.13
C SER A 422 9.17 36.11 13.37
#